data_498c75350b07d074cb517f27365570ee
#
_entry.id   498c75350b07d074cb517f27365570ee
#
_cell.length_a   1.000
_cell.length_b   1.000
_cell.length_c   1.000
_cell.angle_alpha   90.00
_cell.angle_beta   90.00
_cell.angle_gamma   90.00
#
_symmetry.space_group_name_H-M   'P 1'
#
loop_
_entity.id
_entity.type
_entity.pdbx_description
1 polymer ?
#
loop_
_entity_poly.entity_id
_entity_poly.type
_entity_poly.pdbx_seq_one_letter_code
_entity_poly.pdbx_strand_id
1 'polypeptide(L)'
;MEAFVRETGIVTPIDRMNVDTDQIVPARYLKVVVKSGLADALFHDWRFDEDGTKKTPPFVLDDPRYAGRSILVSGDNFGTGSSREHAPWAIAEYGFRALIAPSYADIFFNNCFKNGLLPIVLD
;
A
#
# COMPACT_ATOMS: atom_id res chain seq x y z
N MET A 1 -14.85 12.57 -1.60
CA MET A 1 -14.39 11.27 -2.11
C MET A 1 -15.31 10.80 -3.22
N GLU A 2 -14.74 10.39 -4.31
CA GLU A 2 -15.50 9.87 -5.43
C GLU A 2 -16.12 8.51 -5.08
N ALA A 3 -17.36 8.30 -5.50
CA ALA A 3 -18.02 7.02 -5.26
C ALA A 3 -17.31 5.90 -6.03
N PHE A 4 -17.05 4.78 -5.36
CA PHE A 4 -16.46 3.62 -5.99
C PHE A 4 -17.55 2.75 -6.58
N VAL A 5 -17.63 2.71 -7.91
CA VAL A 5 -18.64 1.91 -8.63
C VAL A 5 -17.97 0.69 -9.27
N ARG A 6 -16.83 0.91 -9.91
CA ARG A 6 -16.12 -0.14 -10.65
C ARG A 6 -14.68 0.30 -10.84
N GLU A 7 -13.74 -0.65 -10.74
CA GLU A 7 -12.34 -0.42 -11.06
C GLU A 7 -11.81 -1.55 -11.92
N THR A 8 -11.21 -1.20 -13.03
CA THR A 8 -10.50 -2.13 -13.89
C THR A 8 -9.08 -1.59 -14.08
N GLY A 9 -8.10 -2.41 -13.76
CA GLY A 9 -6.73 -1.93 -13.84
C GLY A 9 -5.72 -3.05 -13.73
N ILE A 10 -4.44 -2.64 -13.74
CA ILE A 10 -3.33 -3.56 -13.62
C ILE A 10 -3.14 -3.94 -12.16
N VAL A 11 -3.05 -5.24 -11.91
CA VAL A 11 -2.86 -5.79 -10.57
C VAL A 11 -1.39 -5.88 -10.25
N THR A 12 -0.99 -5.38 -9.07
CA THR A 12 0.36 -5.54 -8.55
C THR A 12 0.34 -6.56 -7.41
N PRO A 13 0.97 -7.73 -7.56
CA PRO A 13 1.00 -8.72 -6.50
C PRO A 13 2.15 -8.49 -5.52
N ILE A 14 1.85 -8.58 -4.23
CA ILE A 14 2.86 -8.64 -3.17
C ILE A 14 2.73 -10.01 -2.52
N ASP A 15 3.67 -10.89 -2.81
CA ASP A 15 3.64 -12.28 -2.33
C ASP A 15 4.18 -12.35 -0.89
N ARG A 16 3.46 -11.73 0.03
CA ARG A 16 3.78 -11.72 1.46
C ARG A 16 2.51 -11.72 2.29
N MET A 17 2.59 -12.35 3.46
CA MET A 17 1.53 -12.30 4.47
C MET A 17 2.00 -11.45 5.65
N ASN A 18 1.09 -11.03 6.50
CA ASN A 18 1.39 -10.24 7.70
C ASN A 18 2.16 -8.95 7.38
N VAL A 19 1.81 -8.30 6.27
CA VAL A 19 2.41 -7.02 5.91
C VAL A 19 1.96 -5.98 6.94
N ASP A 20 2.89 -5.47 7.75
CA ASP A 20 2.55 -4.54 8.82
C ASP A 20 2.64 -3.08 8.36
N THR A 21 2.09 -2.19 9.19
CA THR A 21 2.02 -0.77 8.86
C THR A 21 3.39 -0.13 8.76
N ASP A 22 4.40 -0.63 9.49
CA ASP A 22 5.77 -0.11 9.41
C ASP A 22 6.45 -0.50 8.10
N GLN A 23 6.09 -1.67 7.55
CA GLN A 23 6.57 -2.08 6.22
C GLN A 23 5.89 -1.25 5.13
N ILE A 24 4.61 -0.93 5.31
CA ILE A 24 3.87 -0.10 4.36
C ILE A 24 4.44 1.32 4.34
N VAL A 25 4.58 1.94 5.52
CA VAL A 25 5.20 3.26 5.67
C VAL A 25 6.12 3.22 6.89
N PRO A 26 7.44 3.24 6.68
CA PRO A 26 8.38 3.22 7.81
C PRO A 26 8.13 4.38 8.79
N ALA A 27 8.30 4.09 10.09
CA ALA A 27 7.98 5.05 11.15
C ALA A 27 8.66 6.40 10.98
N ARG A 28 9.87 6.43 10.41
CA ARG A 28 10.61 7.68 10.21
C ARG A 28 9.92 8.66 9.26
N TYR A 29 8.97 8.19 8.46
CA TYR A 29 8.19 9.05 7.55
C TYR A 29 6.91 9.59 8.17
N LEU A 30 6.60 9.22 9.42
CA LEU A 30 5.36 9.65 10.08
C LEU A 30 5.38 11.11 10.51
N LYS A 31 6.52 11.78 10.39
CA LYS A 31 6.63 13.22 10.66
C LYS A 31 6.08 14.07 9.51
N VAL A 32 5.79 13.45 8.39
CA VAL A 32 5.17 14.13 7.25
C VAL A 32 3.73 14.46 7.61
N VAL A 33 3.41 15.75 7.69
CA VAL A 33 2.07 16.20 8.11
C VAL A 33 1.12 16.46 6.95
N VAL A 34 1.63 16.43 5.71
CA VAL A 34 0.80 16.59 4.51
C VAL A 34 0.73 15.27 3.78
N LYS A 35 -0.41 15.00 3.15
CA LYS A 35 -0.61 13.74 2.42
C LYS A 35 0.31 13.59 1.22
N SER A 36 0.64 14.70 0.58
CA SER A 36 1.57 14.67 -0.56
C SER A 36 2.96 14.26 -0.07
N GLY A 37 3.61 13.37 -0.80
CA GLY A 37 4.92 12.85 -0.42
C GLY A 37 4.88 11.50 0.27
N LEU A 38 3.74 11.06 0.78
CA LEU A 38 3.63 9.72 1.36
C LEU A 38 3.77 8.63 0.32
N ALA A 39 3.45 8.92 -0.94
CA ALA A 39 3.61 7.97 -2.03
C ALA A 39 5.06 7.48 -2.14
N ASP A 40 6.04 8.36 -1.94
CA ASP A 40 7.45 8.00 -2.00
C ASP A 40 7.88 7.13 -0.82
N ALA A 41 7.15 7.21 0.28
CA ALA A 41 7.42 6.40 1.47
C ALA A 41 6.83 4.99 1.39
N LEU A 42 5.89 4.76 0.47
CA LEU A 42 5.18 3.47 0.36
C LEU A 42 6.16 2.33 0.09
N PHE A 43 6.18 1.35 1.00
CA PHE A 43 7.08 0.19 0.94
C PHE A 43 8.56 0.58 0.75
N HIS A 44 8.95 1.73 1.28
CA HIS A 44 10.26 2.32 1.01
C HIS A 44 11.42 1.37 1.25
N ASP A 45 11.41 0.63 2.38
CA ASP A 45 12.53 -0.24 2.73
C ASP A 45 12.62 -1.50 1.86
N TRP A 46 11.53 -1.86 1.18
CA TRP A 46 11.53 -2.95 0.21
C TRP A 46 11.95 -2.48 -1.19
N ARG A 47 11.80 -1.18 -1.47
CA ARG A 47 12.08 -0.61 -2.79
C ARG A 47 13.49 -0.07 -2.92
N PHE A 48 14.06 0.44 -1.84
CA PHE A 48 15.33 1.17 -1.87
C PHE A 48 16.33 0.60 -0.89
N ASP A 49 17.63 0.70 -1.25
CA ASP A 49 18.73 0.42 -0.35
C ASP A 49 18.97 1.60 0.59
N GLU A 50 19.85 1.43 1.59
CA GLU A 50 20.11 2.47 2.59
C GLU A 50 20.61 3.78 1.97
N ASP A 51 21.29 3.70 0.83
CA ASP A 51 21.81 4.88 0.13
C ASP A 51 20.77 5.56 -0.76
N GLY A 52 19.53 5.08 -0.77
CA GLY A 52 18.45 5.63 -1.59
C GLY A 52 18.39 5.10 -3.01
N THR A 53 19.24 4.16 -3.37
CA THR A 53 19.22 3.54 -4.70
C THR A 53 18.15 2.46 -4.77
N LYS A 54 17.42 2.38 -5.90
CA LYS A 54 16.45 1.30 -6.09
C LYS A 54 17.13 -0.05 -6.07
N LYS A 55 16.50 -1.01 -5.42
CA LYS A 55 17.03 -2.38 -5.31
C LYS A 55 17.11 -3.07 -6.66
N THR A 56 18.07 -3.98 -6.78
CA THR A 56 18.25 -4.83 -7.96
C THR A 56 18.24 -6.29 -7.52
N PRO A 57 17.30 -7.12 -7.99
CA PRO A 57 16.18 -6.78 -8.90
C PRO A 57 15.18 -5.82 -8.23
N PRO A 58 14.41 -5.05 -9.02
CA PRO A 58 13.49 -4.08 -8.44
C PRO A 58 12.34 -4.76 -7.71
N PHE A 59 11.86 -4.09 -6.65
CA PHE A 59 10.63 -4.51 -5.99
C PHE A 59 9.47 -4.38 -6.99
N VAL A 60 8.41 -5.16 -6.80
CA VAL A 60 7.30 -5.24 -7.74
C VAL A 60 6.70 -3.88 -8.12
N LEU A 61 6.65 -2.93 -7.18
CA LEU A 61 6.14 -1.59 -7.47
C LEU A 61 6.99 -0.83 -8.49
N ASP A 62 8.26 -1.13 -8.57
CA ASP A 62 9.21 -0.44 -9.46
C ASP A 62 9.45 -1.22 -10.75
N ASP A 63 8.78 -2.35 -10.92
CA ASP A 63 8.88 -3.17 -12.13
C ASP A 63 8.01 -2.55 -13.23
N PRO A 64 8.61 -2.22 -14.41
CA PRO A 64 7.85 -1.60 -15.51
C PRO A 64 6.63 -2.38 -15.98
N ARG A 65 6.60 -3.70 -15.77
CA ARG A 65 5.46 -4.52 -16.16
C ARG A 65 4.17 -4.12 -15.44
N TYR A 66 4.29 -3.47 -14.28
CA TYR A 66 3.15 -3.06 -13.47
C TYR A 66 2.89 -1.56 -13.52
N ALA A 67 3.47 -0.86 -14.48
CA ALA A 67 3.19 0.57 -14.67
C ALA A 67 1.71 0.78 -14.97
N GLY A 68 1.11 1.81 -14.38
CA GLY A 68 -0.33 2.07 -14.55
C GLY A 68 -1.22 1.26 -13.61
N ARG A 69 -0.64 0.62 -12.61
CA ARG A 69 -1.35 -0.21 -11.64
C ARG A 69 -2.36 0.57 -10.80
N SER A 70 -3.45 -0.07 -10.45
CA SER A 70 -4.47 0.51 -9.58
C SER A 70 -5.02 -0.48 -8.54
N ILE A 71 -4.62 -1.74 -8.63
CA ILE A 71 -5.08 -2.80 -7.72
C ILE A 71 -3.88 -3.50 -7.10
N LEU A 72 -3.86 -3.55 -5.76
CA LEU A 72 -2.80 -4.21 -5.00
C LEU A 72 -3.34 -5.53 -4.43
N VAL A 73 -2.63 -6.63 -4.66
CA VAL A 73 -3.00 -7.94 -4.13
C VAL A 73 -1.91 -8.40 -3.16
N SER A 74 -2.30 -8.86 -1.99
CA SER A 74 -1.36 -9.31 -0.98
C SER A 74 -1.88 -10.55 -0.25
N GLY A 75 -1.10 -11.09 0.68
CA GLY A 75 -1.46 -12.25 1.48
C GLY A 75 -2.25 -11.90 2.73
N ASP A 76 -2.42 -12.89 3.60
CA ASP A 76 -3.22 -12.79 4.82
C ASP A 76 -2.77 -11.67 5.76
N ASN A 77 -3.71 -11.17 6.53
CA ASN A 77 -3.48 -10.26 7.66
C ASN A 77 -2.73 -8.99 7.26
N PHE A 78 -3.21 -8.35 6.19
CA PHE A 78 -2.60 -7.13 5.67
C PHE A 78 -2.90 -5.93 6.59
N GLY A 79 -1.89 -5.10 6.83
CA GLY A 79 -2.06 -3.89 7.63
C GLY A 79 -1.94 -4.11 9.13
N THR A 80 -1.36 -5.23 9.56
CA THR A 80 -1.15 -5.53 10.98
C THR A 80 -0.16 -4.55 11.62
N GLY A 81 -0.03 -4.59 12.94
CA GLY A 81 0.88 -3.72 13.68
C GLY A 81 0.21 -2.47 14.20
N SER A 82 0.97 -1.39 14.33
CA SER A 82 0.46 -0.12 14.89
C SER A 82 -0.65 0.47 14.04
N SER A 83 -1.65 1.03 14.72
CA SER A 83 -2.76 1.70 14.05
C SER A 83 -2.30 3.04 13.49
N ARG A 84 -2.10 3.10 12.18
CA ARG A 84 -1.63 4.31 11.51
C ARG A 84 -2.46 4.60 10.26
N GLU A 85 -3.05 5.77 10.23
CA GLU A 85 -3.83 6.22 9.08
C GLU A 85 -2.92 6.50 7.87
N HIS A 86 -1.62 6.74 8.11
CA HIS A 86 -0.64 6.99 7.04
C HIS A 86 -0.51 5.81 6.09
N ALA A 87 -0.70 4.58 6.55
CA ALA A 87 -0.57 3.41 5.70
C ALA A 87 -1.58 3.42 4.54
N PRO A 88 -2.91 3.52 4.79
CA PRO A 88 -3.85 3.63 3.66
C PRO A 88 -3.68 4.93 2.88
N TRP A 89 -3.26 6.03 3.49
CA TRP A 89 -2.96 7.26 2.76
C TRP A 89 -1.88 7.04 1.71
N ALA A 90 -0.78 6.40 2.10
CA ALA A 90 0.35 6.16 1.19
C ALA A 90 -0.07 5.28 0.02
N ILE A 91 -0.83 4.22 0.28
CA ILE A 91 -1.31 3.32 -0.76
C ILE A 91 -2.21 4.07 -1.75
N ALA A 92 -3.16 4.86 -1.25
CA ALA A 92 -4.08 5.64 -2.08
C ALA A 92 -3.34 6.74 -2.85
N GLU A 93 -2.42 7.43 -2.20
CA GLU A 93 -1.62 8.52 -2.81
C GLU A 93 -0.73 7.99 -3.94
N TYR A 94 -0.23 6.77 -3.80
CA TYR A 94 0.60 6.14 -4.83
C TYR A 94 -0.19 5.84 -6.10
N GLY A 95 -1.53 5.74 -6.00
CA GLY A 95 -2.39 5.51 -7.15
C GLY A 95 -3.26 4.27 -7.08
N PHE A 96 -3.17 3.49 -6.02
CA PHE A 96 -4.02 2.32 -5.86
C PHE A 96 -5.44 2.73 -5.48
N ARG A 97 -6.43 2.10 -6.11
CA ARG A 97 -7.86 2.32 -5.83
C ARG A 97 -8.47 1.17 -5.04
N ALA A 98 -7.92 -0.02 -5.20
CA ALA A 98 -8.43 -1.21 -4.55
C ALA A 98 -7.29 -2.06 -4.00
N LEU A 99 -7.60 -2.81 -2.94
CA LEU A 99 -6.68 -3.70 -2.26
C LEU A 99 -7.38 -5.03 -2.10
N ILE A 100 -6.72 -6.12 -2.45
CA ILE A 100 -7.28 -7.47 -2.35
C ILE A 100 -6.37 -8.33 -1.48
N ALA A 101 -6.93 -8.90 -0.42
CA ALA A 101 -6.21 -9.83 0.46
C ALA A 101 -7.21 -10.78 1.12
N PRO A 102 -6.77 -11.97 1.56
CA PRO A 102 -7.65 -12.91 2.25
C PRO A 102 -8.17 -12.37 3.58
N SER A 103 -7.37 -11.56 4.27
CA SER A 103 -7.76 -10.93 5.53
C SER A 103 -6.95 -9.66 5.79
N TYR A 104 -7.45 -8.83 6.71
CA TYR A 104 -6.86 -7.55 7.11
C TYR A 104 -6.91 -7.37 8.62
N ALA A 105 -6.01 -6.55 9.15
CA ALA A 105 -6.18 -6.04 10.51
C ALA A 105 -7.37 -5.07 10.54
N ASP A 106 -8.18 -5.14 11.59
CA ASP A 106 -9.47 -4.42 11.67
C ASP A 106 -9.34 -2.91 11.51
N ILE A 107 -8.39 -2.31 12.22
CA ILE A 107 -8.23 -0.86 12.19
C ILE A 107 -7.77 -0.40 10.80
N PHE A 108 -6.84 -1.12 10.20
CA PHE A 108 -6.38 -0.83 8.85
C PHE A 108 -7.55 -0.91 7.86
N PHE A 109 -8.34 -1.98 7.95
CA PHE A 109 -9.51 -2.19 7.08
C PHE A 109 -10.46 -0.98 7.12
N ASN A 110 -10.79 -0.53 8.34
CA ASN A 110 -11.69 0.60 8.51
C ASN A 110 -11.09 1.91 8.02
N ASN A 111 -9.80 2.12 8.22
CA ASN A 111 -9.13 3.34 7.78
C ASN A 111 -9.02 3.44 6.25
N CYS A 112 -9.04 2.31 5.54
CA CYS A 112 -9.02 2.32 4.08
C CYS A 112 -10.20 3.09 3.50
N PHE A 113 -11.40 2.84 4.03
CA PHE A 113 -12.61 3.52 3.55
C PHE A 113 -12.53 5.03 3.72
N LYS A 114 -11.96 5.50 4.83
CA LYS A 114 -11.82 6.93 5.10
C LYS A 114 -10.91 7.62 4.09
N ASN A 115 -10.03 6.87 3.45
CA ASN A 115 -9.02 7.41 2.55
C ASN A 115 -9.27 7.06 1.08
N GLY A 116 -10.46 6.58 0.77
CA GLY A 116 -10.84 6.30 -0.61
C GLY A 116 -10.22 5.04 -1.20
N LEU A 117 -9.69 4.16 -0.36
CA LEU A 117 -9.12 2.89 -0.77
C LEU A 117 -10.12 1.79 -0.44
N LEU A 118 -10.49 0.97 -1.42
CA LEU A 118 -11.46 -0.11 -1.23
C LEU A 118 -10.75 -1.41 -0.86
N PRO A 119 -10.86 -1.90 0.39
CA PRO A 119 -10.30 -3.20 0.75
C PRO A 119 -11.31 -4.29 0.42
N ILE A 120 -10.85 -5.32 -0.29
CA ILE A 120 -11.68 -6.46 -0.71
C ILE A 120 -11.11 -7.72 -0.06
N VAL A 121 -11.98 -8.50 0.58
CA VAL A 121 -11.61 -9.80 1.15
C VAL A 121 -11.85 -10.87 0.10
N LEU A 122 -10.78 -11.58 -0.25
CA LEU A 122 -10.86 -12.64 -1.25
C LEU A 122 -9.81 -13.71 -0.95
N ASP A 123 -10.25 -14.93 -0.77
CA ASP A 123 -9.37 -16.07 -0.53
C ASP A 123 -8.62 -16.50 -1.80
#